data_3ec8ad643e3cd283156ebd608fcbf17d
#
_entry.id   3ec8ad643e3cd283156ebd608fcbf17d
#
_cell.length_a   1.000
_cell.length_b   1.000
_cell.length_c   1.000
_cell.angle_alpha   90.00
_cell.angle_beta   90.00
_cell.angle_gamma   90.00
#
_symmetry.space_group_name_H-M   'P 1'
#
loop_
_entity.id
_entity.type
_entity.pdbx_description
1 polymer ?
#
loop_
_entity_poly.entity_id
_entity_poly.type
_entity_poly.pdbx_seq_one_letter_code
_entity_poly.pdbx_strand_id
1 'polypeptide(L)'
;MASIQDIQALEERIYDAVQEYLDNPDGYENAVLRVYLDEDDMIHRAEIDNNLQGTEDDGIYAIESLIREGDDGPEVDNDRASDIANSWIFLD
;
A
#
# COMPACT_ATOMS: atom_id res chain seq x y z
N MET A 1 18.70 10.90 -1.95
CA MET A 1 18.89 9.61 -2.65
C MET A 1 18.05 8.52 -2.01
N ALA A 2 17.36 7.77 -2.84
CA ALA A 2 16.60 6.63 -2.36
C ALA A 2 17.53 5.45 -2.11
N SER A 3 17.18 4.64 -1.11
CA SER A 3 17.94 3.46 -0.72
C SER A 3 17.00 2.25 -0.62
N ILE A 4 17.60 1.06 -0.46
CA ILE A 4 16.83 -0.15 -0.22
C ILE A 4 15.99 0.00 1.07
N GLN A 5 16.50 0.73 2.05
CA GLN A 5 15.77 0.99 3.29
C GLN A 5 14.49 1.80 3.04
N ASP A 6 14.52 2.73 2.08
CA ASP A 6 13.32 3.50 1.71
C ASP A 6 12.26 2.61 1.08
N ILE A 7 12.68 1.67 0.23
CA ILE A 7 11.77 0.70 -0.38
C ILE A 7 11.17 -0.20 0.70
N GLN A 8 11.98 -0.71 1.61
CA GLN A 8 11.52 -1.56 2.70
C GLN A 8 10.55 -0.83 3.62
N ALA A 9 10.82 0.44 3.90
CA ALA A 9 9.93 1.26 4.72
C ALA A 9 8.57 1.46 4.07
N LEU A 10 8.53 1.73 2.77
CA LEU A 10 7.27 1.86 2.05
C LEU A 10 6.53 0.53 1.98
N GLU A 11 7.23 -0.56 1.70
CA GLU A 11 6.64 -1.90 1.70
C GLU A 11 5.97 -2.20 3.04
N GLU A 12 6.65 -1.90 4.14
CA GLU A 12 6.12 -2.10 5.49
C GLU A 12 4.89 -1.24 5.74
N ARG A 13 4.89 0.02 5.28
CA ARG A 13 3.74 0.90 5.40
C ARG A 13 2.54 0.38 4.63
N ILE A 14 2.77 -0.15 3.43
CA ILE A 14 1.72 -0.77 2.62
C ILE A 14 1.15 -1.99 3.35
N TYR A 15 2.04 -2.85 3.85
CA TYR A 15 1.64 -4.04 4.60
C TYR A 15 0.78 -3.67 5.80
N ASP A 16 1.24 -2.72 6.62
CA ASP A 16 0.53 -2.31 7.83
C ASP A 16 -0.83 -1.72 7.51
N ALA A 17 -0.93 -0.92 6.46
CA ALA A 17 -2.20 -0.31 6.05
C ALA A 17 -3.20 -1.39 5.61
N VAL A 18 -2.77 -2.34 4.81
CA VAL A 18 -3.65 -3.43 4.34
C VAL A 18 -4.03 -4.36 5.49
N GLN A 19 -3.09 -4.65 6.38
CA GLN A 19 -3.34 -5.49 7.55
C GLN A 19 -4.38 -4.84 8.47
N GLU A 20 -4.30 -3.55 8.67
CA GLU A 20 -5.26 -2.80 9.47
C GLU A 20 -6.66 -2.88 8.84
N TYR A 21 -6.75 -2.79 7.52
CA TYR A 21 -8.01 -2.99 6.80
C TYR A 21 -8.55 -4.41 7.03
N LEU A 22 -7.69 -5.44 6.94
CA LEU A 22 -8.11 -6.82 7.14
C LEU A 22 -8.62 -7.08 8.55
N ASP A 23 -8.02 -6.40 9.54
CA ASP A 23 -8.42 -6.54 10.94
C ASP A 23 -9.78 -5.88 11.23
N ASN A 24 -10.16 -4.89 10.44
CA ASN A 24 -11.41 -4.15 10.64
C ASN A 24 -12.01 -3.68 9.31
N PRO A 25 -12.46 -4.63 8.47
CA PRO A 25 -12.97 -4.27 7.14
C PRO A 25 -14.30 -3.53 7.15
N ASP A 26 -15.08 -3.68 8.22
CA ASP A 26 -16.41 -3.07 8.31
C ASP A 26 -16.37 -1.54 8.39
N GLY A 27 -15.21 -0.97 8.69
CA GLY A 27 -15.04 0.48 8.75
C GLY A 27 -14.85 1.14 7.39
N TYR A 28 -14.84 0.38 6.30
CA TYR A 28 -14.51 0.88 4.98
C TYR A 28 -15.55 0.54 3.94
N GLU A 29 -15.81 1.48 3.01
CA GLU A 29 -16.62 1.25 1.81
C GLU A 29 -15.75 1.54 0.59
N ASN A 30 -15.70 0.61 -0.35
CA ASN A 30 -14.88 0.75 -1.56
C ASN A 30 -13.45 1.16 -1.23
N ALA A 31 -12.85 0.42 -0.31
CA ALA A 31 -11.51 0.72 0.17
C ALA A 31 -10.47 0.64 -0.95
N VAL A 32 -9.55 1.58 -0.95
CA VAL A 32 -8.41 1.59 -1.87
C VAL A 32 -7.14 1.89 -1.07
N LEU A 33 -6.01 1.44 -1.59
CA LEU A 33 -4.72 1.82 -1.05
C LEU A 33 -4.26 3.08 -1.77
N ARG A 34 -3.92 4.10 -1.03
CA ARG A 34 -3.34 5.32 -1.57
C ARG A 34 -1.87 5.40 -1.19
N VAL A 35 -1.00 5.54 -2.19
CA VAL A 35 0.43 5.75 -2.01
C VAL A 35 0.78 7.14 -2.50
N TYR A 36 1.50 7.90 -1.70
CA TYR A 36 1.88 9.26 -2.08
C TYR A 36 3.17 9.69 -1.39
N LEU A 37 3.81 10.69 -1.97
CA LEU A 37 4.99 11.32 -1.35
C LEU A 37 4.53 12.45 -0.46
N ASP A 38 4.89 12.38 0.83
CA ASP A 38 4.70 13.49 1.76
C ASP A 38 5.89 14.44 1.59
N GLU A 39 5.65 15.55 0.91
CA GLU A 39 6.70 16.50 0.58
C GLU A 39 7.29 17.20 1.80
N ASP A 40 6.52 17.34 2.88
CA ASP A 40 7.00 17.96 4.10
C ASP A 40 8.08 17.13 4.79
N ASP A 41 7.86 15.83 4.85
CA ASP A 41 8.80 14.90 5.47
C ASP A 41 9.69 14.18 4.44
N MET A 42 9.40 14.36 3.16
CA MET A 42 10.12 13.68 2.06
C MET A 42 10.10 12.17 2.18
N ILE A 43 8.98 11.62 2.66
CA ILE A 43 8.80 10.18 2.77
C ILE A 43 7.55 9.75 2.01
N HIS A 44 7.57 8.52 1.52
CA HIS A 44 6.38 7.92 0.90
C HIS A 44 5.48 7.35 1.98
N ARG A 45 4.18 7.61 1.85
CA ARG A 45 3.17 7.11 2.78
C ARG A 45 2.19 6.20 2.04
N ALA A 46 1.56 5.32 2.79
CA ALA A 46 0.53 4.43 2.29
C ALA A 46 -0.61 4.40 3.29
N GLU A 47 -1.82 4.60 2.80
CA GLU A 47 -3.03 4.68 3.63
C GLU A 47 -4.18 3.99 2.93
N ILE A 48 -5.16 3.53 3.72
CA ILE A 48 -6.42 3.02 3.16
C ILE A 48 -7.44 4.15 3.21
N ASP A 49 -8.01 4.47 2.04
CA ASP A 49 -9.05 5.48 1.90
C ASP A 49 -10.33 4.85 1.37
N ASN A 50 -11.45 5.53 1.62
CA ASN A 50 -12.78 5.11 1.17
C ASN A 50 -13.20 5.91 -0.06
N ASN A 51 -13.77 5.22 -1.05
CA ASN A 51 -14.42 5.86 -2.20
C ASN A 51 -13.51 6.81 -2.99
N LEU A 52 -12.21 6.60 -2.92
CA LEU A 52 -11.26 7.41 -3.66
C LEU A 52 -11.17 6.90 -5.10
N GLN A 53 -11.29 7.80 -6.06
CA GLN A 53 -11.21 7.45 -7.49
C GLN A 53 -9.86 7.83 -8.06
N GLY A 54 -9.34 6.97 -8.93
CA GLY A 54 -8.06 7.18 -9.58
C GLY A 54 -7.51 5.88 -10.10
N THR A 55 -6.31 5.96 -10.64
CA THR A 55 -5.61 4.83 -11.22
C THR A 55 -4.30 4.55 -10.47
N GLU A 56 -3.64 3.46 -10.84
CA GLU A 56 -2.33 3.14 -10.28
C GLU A 56 -1.30 4.25 -10.55
N ASP A 57 -1.45 4.97 -11.66
CA ASP A 57 -0.60 6.12 -11.98
C ASP A 57 -0.76 7.25 -10.96
N ASP A 58 -1.95 7.36 -10.37
CA ASP A 58 -2.24 8.34 -9.33
C ASP A 58 -1.89 7.84 -7.92
N GLY A 59 -1.37 6.63 -7.83
CA GLY A 59 -1.06 6.01 -6.54
C GLY A 59 -2.25 5.37 -5.88
N ILE A 60 -3.30 5.07 -6.63
CA ILE A 60 -4.53 4.48 -6.10
C ILE A 60 -4.64 3.04 -6.60
N TYR A 61 -4.69 2.11 -5.65
CA TYR A 61 -4.69 0.68 -5.94
C TYR A 61 -5.93 0.04 -5.35
N ALA A 62 -6.57 -0.83 -6.11
CA ALA A 62 -7.71 -1.60 -5.61
C ALA A 62 -7.25 -2.47 -4.43
N ILE A 63 -7.97 -2.42 -3.32
CA ILE A 63 -7.58 -3.18 -2.13
C ILE A 63 -7.51 -4.68 -2.42
N GLU A 64 -8.36 -5.16 -3.30
CA GLU A 64 -8.43 -6.58 -3.67
C GLU A 64 -7.13 -7.07 -4.29
N SER A 65 -6.38 -6.20 -4.97
CA SER A 65 -5.11 -6.55 -5.58
C SER A 65 -3.99 -6.77 -4.58
N LEU A 66 -4.23 -6.36 -3.33
CA LEU A 66 -3.26 -6.44 -2.22
C LEU A 66 -3.58 -7.53 -1.22
N ILE A 67 -4.62 -8.31 -1.50
CA ILE A 67 -5.09 -9.38 -0.62
C ILE A 67 -5.08 -10.69 -1.39
N ARG A 68 -4.55 -11.72 -0.76
CA ARG A 68 -4.59 -13.08 -1.31
C ARG A 68 -5.23 -14.03 -0.30
N GLU A 69 -5.71 -15.16 -0.80
CA GLU A 69 -6.25 -16.21 0.05
C GLU A 69 -5.12 -17.04 0.64
N GLY A 70 -5.00 -17.01 1.97
CA GLY A 70 -4.05 -17.84 2.70
C GLY A 70 -4.73 -19.01 3.37
N ASP A 71 -3.95 -19.82 4.07
CA ASP A 71 -4.45 -21.00 4.77
C ASP A 71 -5.42 -20.64 5.89
N ASP A 72 -5.21 -19.51 6.54
CA ASP A 72 -6.03 -19.03 7.65
C ASP A 72 -7.05 -17.96 7.23
N GLY A 73 -7.20 -17.73 5.93
CA GLY A 73 -8.10 -16.73 5.39
C GLY A 73 -7.36 -15.65 4.60
N PRO A 74 -8.01 -14.51 4.35
CA PRO A 74 -7.37 -13.43 3.59
C PRO A 74 -6.13 -12.90 4.30
N GLU A 75 -5.08 -12.67 3.52
CA GLU A 75 -3.82 -12.11 4.04
C GLU A 75 -3.26 -11.09 3.06
N VAL A 76 -2.32 -10.27 3.54
CA VAL A 76 -1.67 -9.28 2.70
C VAL A 76 -0.78 -9.98 1.67
N ASP A 77 -0.90 -9.56 0.42
CA ASP A 77 -0.04 -10.03 -0.65
C ASP A 77 1.29 -9.27 -0.59
N ASN A 78 2.28 -9.87 0.04
CA ASN A 78 3.60 -9.27 0.22
C ASN A 78 4.32 -9.01 -1.11
N ASP A 79 4.12 -9.87 -2.09
CA ASP A 79 4.73 -9.70 -3.40
C ASP A 79 4.20 -8.45 -4.09
N ARG A 80 2.89 -8.22 -3.99
CA ARG A 80 2.28 -7.02 -4.55
C ARG A 80 2.73 -5.76 -3.82
N ALA A 81 2.82 -5.81 -2.50
CA ALA A 81 3.31 -4.68 -1.71
C ALA A 81 4.75 -4.33 -2.11
N SER A 82 5.58 -5.33 -2.30
CA SER A 82 6.96 -5.14 -2.76
C SER A 82 7.01 -4.52 -4.16
N ASP A 83 6.18 -5.01 -5.09
CA ASP A 83 6.11 -4.46 -6.45
C ASP A 83 5.73 -2.98 -6.44
N ILE A 84 4.74 -2.61 -5.62
CA ILE A 84 4.30 -1.22 -5.51
C ILE A 84 5.43 -0.35 -4.95
N ALA A 85 6.08 -0.80 -3.87
CA ALA A 85 7.17 -0.05 -3.27
C ALA A 85 8.31 0.16 -4.26
N ASN A 86 8.66 -0.85 -5.03
CA ASN A 86 9.70 -0.75 -6.06
C ASN A 86 9.30 0.15 -7.23
N SER A 87 8.00 0.30 -7.49
CA SER A 87 7.50 1.20 -8.53
C SER A 87 7.60 2.67 -8.15
N TRP A 88 7.49 2.95 -6.86
CA TRP A 88 7.47 4.33 -6.35
C TRP A 88 8.85 4.87 -5.99
N ILE A 89 9.77 3.99 -5.63
CA ILE A 89 11.09 4.41 -5.16
C ILE A 89 12.14 3.87 -6.12
N PHE A 90 12.87 4.78 -6.75
CA PHE A 90 13.93 4.43 -7.68
C PHE A 90 15.29 4.52 -6.97
N LEU A 91 16.09 3.47 -7.14
CA LEU A 91 17.45 3.46 -6.61
C LEU A 91 18.38 4.15 -7.61
N ASP A 92 19.25 4.98 -7.10
CA ASP A 92 20.28 5.65 -7.91
C ASP A 92 21.56 4.83 -7.98
#